data_25b533908e370d50f7cb750843ef37a3
#
_entry.id   25b533908e370d50f7cb750843ef37a3
#
_cell.length_a   1.000
_cell.length_b   1.000
_cell.length_c   1.000
_cell.angle_alpha   90.00
_cell.angle_beta   90.00
_cell.angle_gamma   90.00
#
_symmetry.space_group_name_H-M   'P 1'
#
loop_
_entity.id
_entity.type
_entity.pdbx_description
1 polymer ?
#
loop_
_entity_poly.entity_id
_entity_poly.type
_entity_poly.pdbx_seq_one_letter_code
_entity_poly.pdbx_strand_id
1 'polypeptide(L)'
;MNLKSDRPFAWTLRNLGTLTAASLIALHVSAAATADAQTLPEALSQAYESNPTLRAARAQLRSVNENVPQELSNWRPSVTAGSSIGKRRTEVDGTVDSTGNLTPFTASIDVTQPIYRGGRTLAGTERAENEVRAQRESLRSVEQNVLLNAATSYTNVWRDQAVLQLNIGNEGVLAQQLEATRDRFEVGEVTRTDVAQAETRLATAISDRIASEGNLASSRAAFQEVIGSFPGTLPSPSVPGNLPALQDEVVSIAIKDNPDVTSAVFSELAAQKNIRQVTGELYPEVSLVGSLSHQDESSNVDTNSDSASLIAQVSIPIYQQGSVSSRVREAKQISSQRRIQIEEQRRRAEQIAVSAWEALVTAQAQIRSFESAVASAEIALEGVRQENEVGARTILDILDAEQELLNAQVSLVGAQRDEVVAGYQVLSAVGRLNASFTGLPVEVYDVEADYRSVRNKWFGLSAPGTE
;
A
#
# COMPACT_ATOMS: atom_id res chain seq x y z
N MET A 1 -54.01 -21.18 48.87
CA MET A 1 -55.36 -20.78 48.43
C MET A 1 -55.24 -20.31 47.02
N ASN A 2 -55.45 -21.22 46.11
CA ASN A 2 -56.36 -21.22 44.95
C ASN A 2 -56.24 -20.00 44.00
N LEU A 3 -56.16 -20.07 42.70
CA LEU A 3 -56.35 -21.09 41.64
C LEU A 3 -56.01 -20.38 40.30
N LYS A 4 -55.36 -21.08 39.42
CA LYS A 4 -55.73 -21.40 38.02
C LYS A 4 -56.17 -20.22 37.15
N SER A 5 -55.63 -20.02 35.91
CA SER A 5 -56.01 -20.90 34.79
C SER A 5 -55.17 -20.66 33.55
N ASP A 6 -54.85 -21.78 32.99
CA ASP A 6 -54.45 -22.01 31.58
C ASP A 6 -55.38 -21.47 30.56
N ARG A 7 -54.88 -21.08 29.36
CA ARG A 7 -55.33 -21.67 28.08
C ARG A 7 -54.43 -21.28 26.90
N PRO A 8 -54.15 -22.24 26.01
CA PRO A 8 -53.39 -22.07 24.80
C PRO A 8 -54.29 -21.65 23.63
N PHE A 9 -53.74 -20.96 22.64
CA PHE A 9 -54.45 -20.73 21.39
C PHE A 9 -53.85 -21.54 20.24
N ALA A 10 -54.75 -22.35 19.69
CA ALA A 10 -54.53 -23.34 18.68
C ALA A 10 -54.43 -22.76 17.27
N TRP A 11 -53.71 -23.50 16.46
CA TRP A 11 -53.64 -23.53 15.01
C TRP A 11 -54.99 -23.39 14.28
N THR A 12 -54.97 -22.62 13.18
CA THR A 12 -55.84 -22.90 12.04
C THR A 12 -55.05 -22.87 10.74
N LEU A 13 -54.80 -24.04 10.21
CA LEU A 13 -54.54 -24.34 8.80
C LEU A 13 -55.81 -24.17 7.98
N ARG A 14 -55.78 -23.34 6.92
CA ARG A 14 -56.62 -23.50 5.70
C ARG A 14 -56.13 -22.52 4.62
N ASN A 15 -55.57 -22.96 3.57
CA ASN A 15 -56.07 -23.30 2.25
C ASN A 15 -54.94 -23.60 1.27
N LEU A 16 -55.00 -24.76 0.66
CA LEU A 16 -54.31 -25.13 -0.57
C LEU A 16 -54.68 -24.14 -1.69
N GLY A 17 -53.71 -23.63 -2.36
CA GLY A 17 -53.81 -23.00 -3.65
C GLY A 17 -52.64 -23.46 -4.50
N THR A 18 -52.90 -24.43 -5.37
CA THR A 18 -52.02 -24.91 -6.44
C THR A 18 -51.70 -23.76 -7.38
N LEU A 19 -50.43 -23.35 -7.47
CA LEU A 19 -49.93 -22.53 -8.56
C LEU A 19 -48.65 -23.15 -9.11
N THR A 20 -48.78 -23.52 -10.36
CA THR A 20 -47.86 -24.07 -11.33
C THR A 20 -46.45 -23.47 -11.24
N ALA A 21 -45.45 -24.36 -11.08
CA ALA A 21 -44.05 -24.08 -11.27
C ALA A 21 -43.78 -23.74 -12.75
N ALA A 22 -43.65 -22.47 -13.05
CA ALA A 22 -43.01 -22.01 -14.26
C ALA A 22 -41.51 -21.84 -13.95
N SER A 23 -40.73 -22.84 -14.33
CA SER A 23 -39.26 -22.81 -14.32
C SER A 23 -38.77 -21.76 -15.31
N LEU A 24 -38.52 -20.55 -14.82
CA LEU A 24 -37.67 -19.56 -15.51
C LEU A 24 -36.21 -20.02 -15.36
N ILE A 25 -35.74 -20.82 -16.32
CA ILE A 25 -34.33 -20.99 -16.59
C ILE A 25 -33.83 -19.61 -17.05
N ALA A 26 -33.31 -18.80 -16.13
CA ALA A 26 -32.51 -17.64 -16.46
C ALA A 26 -31.25 -18.16 -17.14
N LEU A 27 -31.22 -18.11 -18.44
CA LEU A 27 -30.07 -18.32 -19.29
C LEU A 27 -29.10 -17.19 -18.92
N HIS A 28 -28.16 -17.46 -18.01
CA HIS A 28 -27.02 -16.63 -17.82
C HIS A 28 -26.18 -16.75 -19.11
N VAL A 29 -26.50 -15.90 -20.08
CA VAL A 29 -25.54 -15.55 -21.12
C VAL A 29 -24.38 -14.90 -20.39
N SER A 30 -23.41 -15.71 -20.03
CA SER A 30 -22.06 -15.24 -19.77
C SER A 30 -21.67 -14.51 -21.04
N ALA A 31 -21.80 -13.17 -21.06
CA ALA A 31 -21.08 -12.35 -22.00
C ALA A 31 -19.62 -12.77 -21.79
N ALA A 32 -19.11 -13.59 -22.71
CA ALA A 32 -17.68 -13.72 -22.91
C ALA A 32 -17.25 -12.28 -23.16
N ALA A 33 -16.78 -11.61 -22.10
CA ALA A 33 -16.07 -10.37 -22.24
C ALA A 33 -15.00 -10.68 -23.28
N THR A 34 -15.14 -10.13 -24.48
CA THR A 34 -14.06 -10.01 -25.41
C THR A 34 -12.90 -9.48 -24.56
N ALA A 35 -11.85 -10.27 -24.41
CA ALA A 35 -10.67 -9.82 -23.71
C ALA A 35 -10.11 -8.68 -24.56
N ASP A 36 -10.67 -7.47 -24.35
CA ASP A 36 -10.09 -6.25 -24.87
C ASP A 36 -8.64 -6.26 -24.38
N ALA A 37 -7.73 -5.99 -25.33
CA ALA A 37 -6.31 -5.95 -25.03
C ALA A 37 -6.07 -4.85 -24.00
N GLN A 38 -5.92 -5.26 -22.72
CA GLN A 38 -5.75 -4.35 -21.58
C GLN A 38 -4.49 -3.51 -21.77
N THR A 39 -4.65 -2.21 -21.87
CA THR A 39 -3.53 -1.26 -22.01
C THR A 39 -2.83 -1.02 -20.67
N LEU A 40 -1.58 -0.53 -20.72
CA LEU A 40 -0.83 -0.21 -19.51
C LEU A 40 -1.55 0.84 -18.62
N PRO A 41 -2.13 1.95 -19.15
CA PRO A 41 -2.90 2.87 -18.31
C PRO A 41 -4.12 2.23 -17.65
N GLU A 42 -4.82 1.33 -18.30
CA GLU A 42 -5.95 0.59 -17.71
C GLU A 42 -5.49 -0.35 -16.58
N ALA A 43 -4.38 -1.05 -16.77
CA ALA A 43 -3.78 -1.89 -15.74
C ALA A 43 -3.34 -1.09 -14.52
N LEU A 44 -2.72 0.10 -14.72
CA LEU A 44 -2.37 1.03 -13.65
C LEU A 44 -3.60 1.55 -12.93
N SER A 45 -4.67 1.87 -13.66
CA SER A 45 -5.95 2.33 -13.09
C SER A 45 -6.56 1.26 -12.21
N GLN A 46 -6.61 0.02 -12.69
CA GLN A 46 -7.14 -1.11 -11.93
C GLN A 46 -6.31 -1.39 -10.66
N ALA A 47 -4.97 -1.33 -10.75
CA ALA A 47 -4.10 -1.46 -9.59
C ALA A 47 -4.35 -0.35 -8.56
N TYR A 48 -4.53 0.90 -9.00
CA TYR A 48 -4.83 2.03 -8.12
C TYR A 48 -6.15 1.85 -7.35
N GLU A 49 -7.17 1.29 -7.97
CA GLU A 49 -8.49 1.08 -7.37
C GLU A 49 -8.55 -0.15 -6.46
N SER A 50 -7.99 -1.27 -6.93
CA SER A 50 -8.21 -2.59 -6.33
C SER A 50 -7.09 -3.07 -5.42
N ASN A 51 -5.86 -2.55 -5.54
CA ASN A 51 -4.70 -3.11 -4.85
C ASN A 51 -4.84 -3.07 -3.32
N PRO A 52 -4.73 -4.23 -2.62
CA PRO A 52 -4.91 -4.31 -1.18
C PRO A 52 -3.90 -3.47 -0.39
N THR A 53 -2.64 -3.37 -0.86
CA THR A 53 -1.58 -2.59 -0.19
C THR A 53 -1.93 -1.10 -0.15
N LEU A 54 -2.43 -0.54 -1.26
CA LEU A 54 -2.86 0.85 -1.33
C LEU A 54 -4.12 1.10 -0.47
N ARG A 55 -5.06 0.16 -0.50
CA ARG A 55 -6.27 0.22 0.36
C ARG A 55 -5.91 0.18 1.85
N ALA A 56 -4.96 -0.67 2.24
CA ALA A 56 -4.45 -0.72 3.61
C ALA A 56 -3.74 0.59 4.02
N ALA A 57 -2.94 1.18 3.13
CA ALA A 57 -2.28 2.47 3.39
C ALA A 57 -3.29 3.62 3.54
N ARG A 58 -4.38 3.63 2.75
CA ARG A 58 -5.51 4.57 2.91
C ARG A 58 -6.20 4.38 4.28
N ALA A 59 -6.42 3.14 4.71
CA ALA A 59 -6.98 2.86 6.04
C ALA A 59 -6.03 3.30 7.17
N GLN A 60 -4.71 3.11 7.00
CA GLN A 60 -3.70 3.59 7.94
C GLN A 60 -3.72 5.12 8.04
N LEU A 61 -3.84 5.86 6.94
CA LEU A 61 -3.99 7.31 6.98
C LEU A 61 -5.24 7.73 7.77
N ARG A 62 -6.39 7.05 7.54
CA ARG A 62 -7.62 7.31 8.30
C ARG A 62 -7.42 7.09 9.81
N SER A 63 -6.70 6.04 10.18
CA SER A 63 -6.35 5.78 11.58
C SER A 63 -5.50 6.91 12.19
N VAL A 64 -4.49 7.39 11.46
CA VAL A 64 -3.63 8.49 11.93
C VAL A 64 -4.38 9.82 11.99
N ASN A 65 -5.37 10.06 11.11
CA ASN A 65 -6.23 11.24 11.16
C ASN A 65 -6.95 11.37 12.52
N GLU A 66 -7.29 10.25 13.17
CA GLU A 66 -7.95 10.24 14.48
C GLU A 66 -7.04 10.70 15.63
N ASN A 67 -5.72 10.77 15.44
CA ASN A 67 -4.83 11.32 16.47
C ASN A 67 -5.11 12.82 16.74
N VAL A 68 -5.59 13.55 15.72
CA VAL A 68 -5.88 14.99 15.87
C VAL A 68 -7.09 15.25 16.76
N PRO A 69 -8.28 14.64 16.55
CA PRO A 69 -9.40 14.79 17.49
C PRO A 69 -9.09 14.23 18.89
N GLN A 70 -8.22 13.21 19.02
CA GLN A 70 -7.75 12.72 20.32
C GLN A 70 -6.93 13.79 21.05
N GLU A 71 -6.00 14.47 20.40
CA GLU A 71 -5.27 15.59 21.02
C GLU A 71 -6.18 16.79 21.29
N LEU A 72 -7.11 17.11 20.39
CA LEU A 72 -8.11 18.16 20.60
C LEU A 72 -9.06 17.87 21.77
N SER A 73 -9.29 16.56 22.08
CA SER A 73 -10.14 16.17 23.21
C SER A 73 -9.61 16.68 24.56
N ASN A 74 -8.32 16.94 24.65
CA ASN A 74 -7.69 17.54 25.83
C ASN A 74 -8.16 18.97 26.15
N TRP A 75 -8.90 19.64 25.24
CA TRP A 75 -9.60 20.92 25.49
C TRP A 75 -11.06 20.74 25.91
N ARG A 76 -11.59 19.51 25.81
CA ARG A 76 -13.02 19.24 26.01
C ARG A 76 -13.30 18.86 27.45
N PRO A 77 -14.51 19.11 27.97
CA PRO A 77 -14.91 18.64 29.29
C PRO A 77 -14.99 17.10 29.29
N SER A 78 -14.54 16.52 30.39
CA SER A 78 -14.85 15.14 30.74
C SER A 78 -16.00 15.11 31.73
N VAL A 79 -16.95 14.20 31.51
CA VAL A 79 -18.09 13.98 32.41
C VAL A 79 -18.04 12.53 32.84
N THR A 80 -17.94 12.31 34.14
CA THR A 80 -17.95 10.97 34.75
C THR A 80 -19.10 10.86 35.75
N ALA A 81 -19.81 9.74 35.72
CA ALA A 81 -20.81 9.39 36.74
C ALA A 81 -20.32 8.12 37.46
N GLY A 82 -20.37 8.16 38.76
CA GLY A 82 -19.98 7.04 39.61
C GLY A 82 -21.04 6.75 40.68
N SER A 83 -21.16 5.48 41.06
CA SER A 83 -21.94 5.10 42.25
C SER A 83 -21.23 3.98 43.00
N SER A 84 -21.29 4.01 44.30
CA SER A 84 -20.77 2.97 45.17
C SER A 84 -21.72 2.65 46.30
N ILE A 85 -21.84 1.39 46.67
CA ILE A 85 -22.55 0.90 47.86
C ILE A 85 -21.65 -0.09 48.61
N GLY A 86 -21.63 -0.02 49.89
CA GLY A 86 -20.79 -0.88 50.69
C GLY A 86 -21.36 -1.19 52.08
N LYS A 87 -20.67 -1.99 52.86
CA LYS A 87 -20.91 -2.14 54.28
C LYS A 87 -19.65 -1.76 55.03
N ARG A 88 -19.79 -0.89 56.02
CA ARG A 88 -18.70 -0.40 56.85
C ARG A 88 -19.06 -0.56 58.32
N ARG A 89 -18.25 -1.24 59.07
CA ARG A 89 -18.31 -1.24 60.55
C ARG A 89 -17.26 -0.26 61.05
N THR A 90 -17.70 0.74 61.76
CA THR A 90 -16.80 1.68 62.41
C THR A 90 -16.95 1.54 63.91
N GLU A 91 -15.83 1.37 64.58
CA GLU A 91 -15.72 1.37 66.03
C GLU A 91 -14.87 2.57 66.44
N VAL A 92 -15.44 3.46 67.22
CA VAL A 92 -14.75 4.69 67.66
C VAL A 92 -14.57 4.55 69.17
N ASP A 93 -13.32 4.42 69.57
CA ASP A 93 -12.89 4.45 70.99
C ASP A 93 -12.63 5.92 71.38
N GLY A 94 -13.37 6.46 72.33
CA GLY A 94 -13.20 7.82 72.81
C GLY A 94 -14.13 8.20 73.90
N THR A 95 -14.37 9.52 74.11
CA THR A 95 -15.23 10.02 75.17
C THR A 95 -16.70 9.57 75.06
N VAL A 96 -17.10 9.11 73.87
CA VAL A 96 -18.36 8.44 73.57
C VAL A 96 -18.05 7.27 72.66
N ASP A 97 -18.08 6.03 73.20
CA ASP A 97 -17.90 4.81 72.40
C ASP A 97 -19.12 4.60 71.51
N SER A 98 -18.89 4.53 70.20
CA SER A 98 -19.95 4.21 69.25
C SER A 98 -19.49 3.12 68.26
N THR A 99 -20.29 2.06 68.15
CA THR A 99 -20.14 1.03 67.15
C THR A 99 -21.33 1.11 66.21
N GLY A 100 -21.06 1.42 64.97
CA GLY A 100 -22.09 1.52 63.93
C GLY A 100 -21.84 0.58 62.77
N ASN A 101 -22.89 -0.11 62.33
CA ASN A 101 -22.88 -0.77 61.00
C ASN A 101 -23.56 0.20 60.01
N LEU A 102 -22.82 0.69 59.06
CA LEU A 102 -23.29 1.60 57.99
C LEU A 102 -23.38 0.87 56.66
N THR A 103 -24.34 1.25 55.85
CA THR A 103 -24.43 0.81 54.46
C THR A 103 -24.26 2.08 53.55
N PRO A 104 -23.04 2.62 53.48
CA PRO A 104 -22.83 3.86 52.78
C PRO A 104 -23.13 3.67 51.27
N PHE A 105 -23.98 4.54 50.78
CA PHE A 105 -24.24 4.71 49.33
C PHE A 105 -23.76 6.08 48.90
N THR A 106 -23.02 6.12 47.77
CA THR A 106 -22.59 7.37 47.17
C THR A 106 -22.90 7.34 45.69
N ALA A 107 -23.48 8.42 45.17
CA ALA A 107 -23.62 8.68 43.73
C ALA A 107 -23.02 10.03 43.41
N SER A 108 -22.20 10.14 42.36
CA SER A 108 -21.60 11.41 41.95
C SER A 108 -21.65 11.61 40.44
N ILE A 109 -21.67 12.84 40.03
CA ILE A 109 -21.40 13.30 38.66
C ILE A 109 -20.32 14.39 38.77
N ASP A 110 -19.19 14.10 38.11
CA ASP A 110 -18.04 14.98 38.09
C ASP A 110 -17.79 15.46 36.65
N VAL A 111 -17.65 16.79 36.50
CA VAL A 111 -17.33 17.45 35.23
C VAL A 111 -15.99 18.14 35.37
N THR A 112 -14.99 17.75 34.59
CA THR A 112 -13.69 18.42 34.58
C THR A 112 -13.45 19.09 33.25
N GLN A 113 -13.30 20.44 33.27
CA GLN A 113 -12.96 21.24 32.10
C GLN A 113 -11.52 21.75 32.24
N PRO A 114 -10.57 21.25 31.43
CA PRO A 114 -9.24 21.85 31.34
C PRO A 114 -9.33 23.27 30.76
N ILE A 115 -8.74 24.25 31.42
CA ILE A 115 -8.66 25.64 30.96
C ILE A 115 -7.27 25.94 30.39
N TYR A 116 -6.24 25.45 31.08
CA TYR A 116 -4.84 25.60 30.64
C TYR A 116 -4.02 24.40 31.07
N ARG A 117 -3.20 23.88 30.16
CA ARG A 117 -2.38 22.67 30.36
C ARG A 117 -0.92 22.90 29.99
N GLY A 118 -0.36 24.07 30.33
CA GLY A 118 1.05 24.37 30.03
C GLY A 118 1.36 24.41 28.52
N GLY A 119 0.38 24.66 27.65
CA GLY A 119 0.55 24.63 26.20
C GLY A 119 0.63 23.21 25.57
N ARG A 120 0.50 22.15 26.39
CA ARG A 120 0.63 20.74 25.93
C ARG A 120 -0.38 20.40 24.85
N THR A 121 -1.65 20.79 25.01
CA THR A 121 -2.72 20.48 24.04
C THR A 121 -2.46 21.13 22.68
N LEU A 122 -2.01 22.38 22.66
CA LEU A 122 -1.65 23.07 21.41
C LEU A 122 -0.47 22.34 20.72
N ALA A 123 0.61 22.09 21.47
CA ALA A 123 1.79 21.41 20.94
C ALA A 123 1.48 19.96 20.48
N GLY A 124 0.63 19.24 21.24
CA GLY A 124 0.16 17.89 20.89
C GLY A 124 -0.67 17.89 19.60
N THR A 125 -1.59 18.86 19.45
CA THR A 125 -2.37 19.01 18.21
C THR A 125 -1.46 19.31 17.02
N GLU A 126 -0.52 20.27 17.15
CA GLU A 126 0.45 20.58 16.09
C GLU A 126 1.35 19.37 15.75
N ARG A 127 1.72 18.56 16.75
CA ARG A 127 2.44 17.29 16.55
C ARG A 127 1.60 16.33 15.72
N ALA A 128 0.36 16.04 16.13
CA ALA A 128 -0.54 15.13 15.45
C ALA A 128 -0.84 15.59 14.00
N GLU A 129 -1.04 16.90 13.77
CA GLU A 129 -1.22 17.44 12.41
C GLU A 129 0.03 17.21 11.52
N ASN A 130 1.25 17.33 12.06
CA ASN A 130 2.47 17.00 11.30
C ASN A 130 2.63 15.50 11.08
N GLU A 131 2.21 14.64 12.02
CA GLU A 131 2.16 13.19 11.83
C GLU A 131 1.17 12.79 10.71
N VAL A 132 0.00 13.45 10.64
CA VAL A 132 -0.94 13.27 9.52
C VAL A 132 -0.31 13.67 8.19
N ARG A 133 0.42 14.81 8.13
CA ARG A 133 1.13 15.22 6.90
C ARG A 133 2.21 14.21 6.51
N ALA A 134 2.99 13.72 7.47
CA ALA A 134 3.98 12.68 7.21
C ALA A 134 3.33 11.39 6.66
N GLN A 135 2.18 11.00 7.21
CA GLN A 135 1.45 9.81 6.75
C GLN A 135 0.84 9.99 5.36
N ARG A 136 0.43 11.20 4.98
CA ARG A 136 -0.02 11.51 3.61
C ARG A 136 1.11 11.31 2.59
N GLU A 137 2.31 11.77 2.91
CA GLU A 137 3.48 11.56 2.06
C GLU A 137 3.88 10.07 2.01
N SER A 138 3.74 9.35 3.14
CA SER A 138 3.91 7.90 3.16
C SER A 138 2.89 7.19 2.26
N LEU A 139 1.62 7.62 2.24
CA LEU A 139 0.62 7.11 1.31
C LEU A 139 1.02 7.35 -0.16
N ARG A 140 1.58 8.54 -0.49
CA ARG A 140 2.09 8.83 -1.84
C ARG A 140 3.24 7.90 -2.22
N SER A 141 4.16 7.60 -1.28
CA SER A 141 5.24 6.63 -1.50
C SER A 141 4.68 5.22 -1.79
N VAL A 142 3.68 4.77 -1.03
CA VAL A 142 2.99 3.49 -1.28
C VAL A 142 2.28 3.49 -2.64
N GLU A 143 1.61 4.57 -3.02
CA GLU A 143 0.98 4.72 -4.33
C GLU A 143 2.00 4.56 -5.47
N GLN A 144 3.14 5.25 -5.37
CA GLN A 144 4.22 5.13 -6.35
C GLN A 144 4.75 3.71 -6.47
N ASN A 145 4.97 3.03 -5.35
CA ASN A 145 5.45 1.66 -5.34
C ASN A 145 4.43 0.70 -5.98
N VAL A 146 3.14 0.87 -5.71
CA VAL A 146 2.07 0.06 -6.31
C VAL A 146 2.01 0.27 -7.82
N LEU A 147 2.04 1.53 -8.28
CA LEU A 147 2.02 1.85 -9.70
C LEU A 147 3.29 1.37 -10.43
N LEU A 148 4.46 1.50 -9.82
CA LEU A 148 5.72 0.98 -10.36
C LEU A 148 5.69 -0.55 -10.47
N ASN A 149 5.20 -1.24 -9.44
CA ASN A 149 5.04 -2.70 -9.46
C ASN A 149 4.03 -3.13 -10.52
N ALA A 150 2.94 -2.39 -10.72
CA ALA A 150 1.95 -2.65 -11.76
C ALA A 150 2.56 -2.48 -13.17
N ALA A 151 3.30 -1.39 -13.40
CA ALA A 151 4.01 -1.18 -14.67
C ALA A 151 5.06 -2.29 -14.92
N THR A 152 5.78 -2.68 -13.90
CA THR A 152 6.79 -3.76 -13.99
C THR A 152 6.13 -5.12 -14.28
N SER A 153 5.03 -5.45 -13.60
CA SER A 153 4.30 -6.70 -13.82
C SER A 153 3.70 -6.76 -15.23
N TYR A 154 3.13 -5.64 -15.71
CA TYR A 154 2.61 -5.53 -17.07
C TYR A 154 3.70 -5.77 -18.11
N THR A 155 4.82 -5.07 -18.00
CA THR A 155 5.94 -5.17 -18.95
C THR A 155 6.61 -6.52 -18.93
N ASN A 156 6.64 -7.21 -17.77
CA ASN A 156 7.15 -8.59 -17.69
C ASN A 156 6.25 -9.57 -18.45
N VAL A 157 4.91 -9.47 -18.29
CA VAL A 157 3.99 -10.33 -19.05
C VAL A 157 4.11 -10.07 -20.55
N TRP A 158 4.18 -8.80 -20.97
CA TRP A 158 4.39 -8.43 -22.37
C TRP A 158 5.69 -9.03 -22.92
N ARG A 159 6.82 -8.88 -22.20
CA ARG A 159 8.10 -9.47 -22.58
C ARG A 159 8.00 -10.99 -22.73
N ASP A 160 7.42 -11.67 -21.73
CA ASP A 160 7.37 -13.13 -21.71
C ASP A 160 6.42 -13.68 -22.78
N GLN A 161 5.35 -12.93 -23.14
CA GLN A 161 4.53 -13.23 -24.31
C GLN A 161 5.34 -13.12 -25.61
N ALA A 162 6.12 -12.07 -25.78
CA ALA A 162 6.94 -11.86 -26.97
C ALA A 162 8.04 -12.93 -27.07
N VAL A 163 8.74 -13.23 -25.98
CA VAL A 163 9.79 -14.28 -25.95
C VAL A 163 9.20 -15.65 -26.23
N LEU A 164 8.03 -15.99 -25.70
CA LEU A 164 7.36 -17.24 -26.03
C LEU A 164 7.03 -17.34 -27.52
N GLN A 165 6.55 -16.27 -28.15
CA GLN A 165 6.27 -16.25 -29.59
C GLN A 165 7.54 -16.45 -30.42
N LEU A 166 8.66 -15.84 -30.02
CA LEU A 166 9.96 -16.05 -30.67
C LEU A 166 10.41 -17.51 -30.57
N ASN A 167 10.28 -18.13 -29.39
CA ASN A 167 10.67 -19.53 -29.18
C ASN A 167 9.75 -20.51 -29.91
N ILE A 168 8.44 -20.25 -30.02
CA ILE A 168 7.51 -21.02 -30.85
C ILE A 168 7.92 -20.94 -32.33
N GLY A 169 8.22 -19.72 -32.80
CA GLY A 169 8.71 -19.53 -34.18
C GLY A 169 10.00 -20.29 -34.45
N ASN A 170 10.99 -20.20 -33.56
CA ASN A 170 12.27 -20.92 -33.68
C ASN A 170 12.10 -22.44 -33.66
N GLU A 171 11.26 -22.99 -32.77
CA GLU A 171 10.94 -24.43 -32.77
C GLU A 171 10.37 -24.85 -34.11
N GLY A 172 9.47 -24.08 -34.71
CA GLY A 172 8.89 -24.36 -36.01
C GLY A 172 9.94 -24.36 -37.12
N VAL A 173 10.85 -23.38 -37.15
CA VAL A 173 11.96 -23.30 -38.13
C VAL A 173 12.90 -24.51 -37.99
N LEU A 174 13.30 -24.83 -36.74
CA LEU A 174 14.19 -25.94 -36.48
C LEU A 174 13.57 -27.32 -36.78
N ALA A 175 12.25 -27.48 -36.60
CA ALA A 175 11.52 -28.68 -36.99
C ALA A 175 11.54 -28.86 -38.50
N GLN A 176 11.28 -27.79 -39.28
CA GLN A 176 11.38 -27.85 -40.75
C GLN A 176 12.81 -28.11 -41.22
N GLN A 177 13.81 -27.52 -40.56
CA GLN A 177 15.22 -27.75 -40.88
C GLN A 177 15.64 -29.20 -40.62
N LEU A 178 15.16 -29.82 -39.53
CA LEU A 178 15.39 -31.22 -39.24
C LEU A 178 14.76 -32.12 -40.32
N GLU A 179 13.54 -31.86 -40.76
CA GLU A 179 12.88 -32.61 -41.83
C GLU A 179 13.67 -32.55 -43.14
N ALA A 180 14.03 -31.31 -43.55
CA ALA A 180 14.88 -31.12 -44.73
C ALA A 180 16.25 -31.80 -44.64
N THR A 181 16.85 -31.83 -43.43
CA THR A 181 18.11 -32.51 -43.20
C THR A 181 17.96 -34.03 -43.29
N ARG A 182 16.85 -34.60 -42.83
CA ARG A 182 16.55 -36.04 -42.96
C ARG A 182 16.37 -36.47 -44.41
N ASP A 183 15.61 -35.67 -45.20
CA ASP A 183 15.38 -35.91 -46.62
C ASP A 183 16.72 -35.93 -47.38
N ARG A 184 17.61 -34.96 -47.11
CA ARG A 184 18.96 -34.92 -47.71
C ARG A 184 19.84 -36.09 -47.25
N PHE A 185 19.67 -36.60 -46.03
CA PHE A 185 20.38 -37.78 -45.55
C PHE A 185 19.91 -39.04 -46.27
N GLU A 186 18.64 -39.21 -46.56
CA GLU A 186 18.09 -40.37 -47.30
C GLU A 186 18.67 -40.48 -48.72
N VAL A 187 18.93 -39.32 -49.34
CA VAL A 187 19.57 -39.27 -50.67
C VAL A 187 21.13 -39.27 -50.62
N GLY A 188 21.70 -39.25 -49.39
CA GLY A 188 23.17 -39.34 -49.19
C GLY A 188 23.92 -38.01 -49.33
N GLU A 189 23.26 -36.86 -49.30
CA GLU A 189 23.87 -35.52 -49.42
C GLU A 189 24.48 -35.00 -48.11
N VAL A 190 23.99 -35.45 -46.95
CA VAL A 190 24.48 -35.02 -45.64
C VAL A 190 24.82 -36.24 -44.77
N THR A 191 25.51 -35.98 -43.64
CA THR A 191 25.96 -37.04 -42.74
C THR A 191 24.96 -37.34 -41.64
N ARG A 192 25.07 -38.51 -40.98
CA ARG A 192 24.30 -38.81 -39.75
C ARG A 192 24.58 -37.83 -38.63
N THR A 193 25.78 -37.23 -38.61
CA THR A 193 26.16 -36.20 -37.63
C THR A 193 25.31 -34.94 -37.81
N ASP A 194 25.04 -34.52 -39.05
CA ASP A 194 24.21 -33.34 -39.35
C ASP A 194 22.77 -33.54 -38.86
N VAL A 195 22.20 -34.75 -39.06
CA VAL A 195 20.86 -35.09 -38.53
C VAL A 195 20.84 -35.06 -37.01
N ALA A 196 21.86 -35.62 -36.33
CA ALA A 196 21.96 -35.64 -34.89
C ALA A 196 22.11 -34.20 -34.29
N GLN A 197 22.81 -33.31 -34.99
CA GLN A 197 22.93 -31.89 -34.62
C GLN A 197 21.58 -31.18 -34.73
N ALA A 198 20.85 -31.36 -35.85
CA ALA A 198 19.52 -30.78 -36.02
C ALA A 198 18.53 -31.33 -34.98
N GLU A 199 18.56 -32.62 -34.66
CA GLU A 199 17.76 -33.22 -33.57
C GLU A 199 18.08 -32.58 -32.20
N THR A 200 19.37 -32.36 -31.90
CA THR A 200 19.81 -31.73 -30.66
C THR A 200 19.29 -30.28 -30.56
N ARG A 201 19.42 -29.49 -31.63
CA ARG A 201 18.93 -28.10 -31.68
C ARG A 201 17.43 -28.03 -31.50
N LEU A 202 16.66 -28.91 -32.17
CA LEU A 202 15.21 -28.97 -31.99
C LEU A 202 14.83 -29.34 -30.54
N ALA A 203 15.50 -30.33 -29.95
CA ALA A 203 15.25 -30.70 -28.55
C ALA A 203 15.53 -29.55 -27.57
N THR A 204 16.59 -28.75 -27.82
CA THR A 204 16.88 -27.53 -27.05
C THR A 204 15.79 -26.49 -27.24
N ALA A 205 15.35 -26.21 -28.47
CA ALA A 205 14.29 -25.26 -28.75
C ALA A 205 12.95 -25.63 -28.09
N ILE A 206 12.60 -26.92 -28.06
CA ILE A 206 11.44 -27.44 -27.33
C ILE A 206 11.58 -27.12 -25.81
N SER A 207 12.77 -27.36 -25.25
CA SER A 207 13.04 -27.04 -23.83
C SER A 207 12.92 -25.55 -23.55
N ASP A 208 13.44 -24.69 -24.43
CA ASP A 208 13.40 -23.23 -24.28
C ASP A 208 11.95 -22.69 -24.39
N ARG A 209 11.13 -23.28 -25.30
CA ARG A 209 9.71 -22.97 -25.38
C ARG A 209 8.99 -23.35 -24.09
N ILE A 210 9.21 -24.56 -23.57
CA ILE A 210 8.60 -25.01 -22.30
C ILE A 210 9.01 -24.10 -21.13
N ALA A 211 10.29 -23.69 -21.08
CA ALA A 211 10.77 -22.74 -20.07
C ALA A 211 10.07 -21.37 -20.20
N SER A 212 9.88 -20.88 -21.43
CA SER A 212 9.18 -19.62 -21.70
C SER A 212 7.68 -19.68 -21.34
N GLU A 213 7.02 -20.84 -21.53
CA GLU A 213 5.65 -21.06 -21.05
C GLU A 213 5.57 -20.98 -19.53
N GLY A 214 6.53 -21.57 -18.81
CA GLY A 214 6.64 -21.51 -17.37
C GLY A 214 6.89 -20.07 -16.87
N ASN A 215 7.78 -19.33 -17.54
CA ASN A 215 8.05 -17.92 -17.22
C ASN A 215 6.80 -17.05 -17.42
N LEU A 216 6.09 -17.23 -18.52
CA LEU A 216 4.83 -16.51 -18.79
C LEU A 216 3.76 -16.86 -17.76
N ALA A 217 3.64 -18.11 -17.34
CA ALA A 217 2.70 -18.47 -16.28
C ALA A 217 3.03 -17.79 -14.95
N SER A 218 4.31 -17.70 -14.60
CA SER A 218 4.79 -17.02 -13.40
C SER A 218 4.57 -15.52 -13.45
N SER A 219 4.87 -14.86 -14.58
CA SER A 219 4.64 -13.42 -14.74
C SER A 219 3.14 -13.07 -14.73
N ARG A 220 2.27 -13.93 -15.29
CA ARG A 220 0.82 -13.78 -15.20
C ARG A 220 0.30 -13.88 -13.76
N ALA A 221 0.86 -14.78 -12.95
CA ALA A 221 0.51 -14.87 -11.52
C ALA A 221 0.94 -13.61 -10.75
N ALA A 222 2.14 -13.09 -11.01
CA ALA A 222 2.60 -11.83 -10.42
C ALA A 222 1.76 -10.62 -10.86
N PHE A 223 1.33 -10.58 -12.10
CA PHE A 223 0.39 -9.57 -12.61
C PHE A 223 -0.94 -9.62 -11.85
N GLN A 224 -1.50 -10.82 -11.68
CA GLN A 224 -2.76 -11.00 -10.96
C GLN A 224 -2.65 -10.58 -9.49
N GLU A 225 -1.51 -10.82 -8.83
CA GLU A 225 -1.26 -10.37 -7.46
C GLU A 225 -1.33 -8.83 -7.35
N VAL A 226 -0.70 -8.11 -8.28
CA VAL A 226 -0.58 -6.66 -8.19
C VAL A 226 -1.82 -5.93 -8.71
N ILE A 227 -2.39 -6.38 -9.83
CA ILE A 227 -3.46 -5.70 -10.57
C ILE A 227 -4.83 -6.27 -10.23
N GLY A 228 -4.91 -7.56 -9.83
CA GLY A 228 -6.13 -8.19 -9.35
C GLY A 228 -6.95 -8.90 -10.44
N SER A 229 -6.55 -8.83 -11.70
CA SER A 229 -7.18 -9.55 -12.83
C SER A 229 -6.17 -10.44 -13.56
N PHE A 230 -6.68 -11.42 -14.31
CA PHE A 230 -5.81 -12.26 -15.13
C PHE A 230 -5.54 -11.57 -16.47
N PRO A 231 -4.26 -11.43 -16.89
CA PRO A 231 -3.94 -10.72 -18.13
C PRO A 231 -4.26 -11.57 -19.36
N GLY A 232 -4.83 -10.93 -20.38
CA GLY A 232 -4.95 -11.47 -21.74
C GLY A 232 -3.66 -11.28 -22.55
N THR A 233 -3.82 -11.03 -23.85
CA THR A 233 -2.72 -10.58 -24.70
C THR A 233 -2.52 -9.08 -24.47
N LEU A 234 -1.32 -8.68 -24.06
CA LEU A 234 -1.01 -7.29 -23.75
C LEU A 234 -0.35 -6.60 -24.94
N PRO A 235 -0.80 -5.40 -25.33
CA PRO A 235 -0.12 -4.60 -26.36
C PRO A 235 1.23 -4.09 -25.84
N SER A 236 2.09 -3.69 -26.77
CA SER A 236 3.39 -3.10 -26.45
C SER A 236 3.21 -1.85 -25.57
N PRO A 237 3.85 -1.79 -24.40
CA PRO A 237 3.79 -0.64 -23.53
C PRO A 237 4.59 0.53 -24.10
N SER A 238 4.19 1.75 -23.76
CA SER A 238 4.93 2.96 -24.10
C SER A 238 5.65 3.55 -22.90
N VAL A 239 6.79 4.19 -23.16
CA VAL A 239 7.52 4.97 -22.13
C VAL A 239 6.67 6.20 -21.73
N PRO A 240 6.64 6.58 -20.44
CA PRO A 240 5.92 7.78 -20.00
C PRO A 240 6.42 9.04 -20.72
N GLY A 241 5.49 9.88 -21.23
CA GLY A 241 5.83 11.06 -22.05
C GLY A 241 6.40 12.27 -21.29
N ASN A 242 6.25 12.32 -19.96
CA ASN A 242 6.55 13.50 -19.14
C ASN A 242 7.81 13.33 -18.28
N LEU A 243 8.88 12.79 -18.87
CA LEU A 243 10.16 12.59 -18.17
C LEU A 243 10.99 13.90 -18.22
N PRO A 244 11.75 14.22 -17.14
CA PRO A 244 12.75 15.27 -17.18
C PRO A 244 13.81 15.00 -18.26
N ALA A 245 14.38 16.06 -18.83
CA ALA A 245 15.30 15.93 -19.96
C ALA A 245 16.77 15.73 -19.55
N LEU A 246 17.13 16.08 -18.30
CA LEU A 246 18.49 16.08 -17.80
C LEU A 246 18.59 15.38 -16.44
N GLN A 247 19.72 14.70 -16.19
CA GLN A 247 20.00 14.03 -14.92
C GLN A 247 19.96 15.00 -13.73
N ASP A 248 20.57 16.18 -13.86
CA ASP A 248 20.59 17.18 -12.79
C ASP A 248 19.19 17.66 -12.42
N GLU A 249 18.28 17.72 -13.40
CA GLU A 249 16.88 18.05 -13.17
C GLU A 249 16.18 16.91 -12.38
N VAL A 250 16.38 15.65 -12.76
CA VAL A 250 15.86 14.47 -12.03
C VAL A 250 16.31 14.50 -10.57
N VAL A 251 17.62 14.71 -10.33
CA VAL A 251 18.20 14.76 -8.98
C VAL A 251 17.62 15.92 -8.17
N SER A 252 17.55 17.12 -8.76
CA SER A 252 17.06 18.31 -8.06
C SER A 252 15.59 18.18 -7.65
N ILE A 253 14.74 17.59 -8.51
CA ILE A 253 13.34 17.34 -8.21
C ILE A 253 13.22 16.24 -7.15
N ALA A 254 13.99 15.14 -7.28
CA ALA A 254 13.97 14.03 -6.33
C ALA A 254 14.31 14.48 -4.91
N ILE A 255 15.35 15.27 -4.71
CA ILE A 255 15.72 15.77 -3.37
C ILE A 255 14.62 16.65 -2.75
N LYS A 256 13.83 17.35 -3.58
CA LYS A 256 12.82 18.29 -3.12
C LYS A 256 11.42 17.66 -2.96
N ASP A 257 10.98 16.89 -3.96
CA ASP A 257 9.58 16.50 -4.11
C ASP A 257 9.33 15.01 -3.82
N ASN A 258 10.39 14.23 -3.55
CA ASN A 258 10.24 12.81 -3.21
C ASN A 258 9.44 12.65 -1.92
N PRO A 259 8.38 11.79 -1.91
CA PRO A 259 7.51 11.61 -0.76
C PRO A 259 8.22 11.15 0.52
N ASP A 260 9.26 10.30 0.40
CA ASP A 260 9.98 9.79 1.56
C ASP A 260 10.80 10.90 2.24
N VAL A 261 11.38 11.82 1.45
CA VAL A 261 12.06 13.01 1.97
C VAL A 261 11.07 13.94 2.67
N THR A 262 9.93 14.21 2.03
CA THR A 262 8.90 15.11 2.57
C THR A 262 8.26 14.54 3.83
N SER A 263 8.01 13.22 3.88
CA SER A 263 7.54 12.50 5.07
C SER A 263 8.53 12.62 6.25
N ALA A 264 9.85 12.49 5.97
CA ALA A 264 10.88 12.66 6.99
C ALA A 264 10.91 14.10 7.54
N VAL A 265 10.72 15.12 6.70
CA VAL A 265 10.62 16.52 7.12
C VAL A 265 9.42 16.75 8.06
N PHE A 266 8.23 16.24 7.71
CA PHE A 266 7.07 16.37 8.60
C PHE A 266 7.22 15.57 9.89
N SER A 267 7.90 14.42 9.85
CA SER A 267 8.22 13.63 11.05
C SER A 267 9.18 14.38 12.00
N GLU A 268 10.13 15.14 11.46
CA GLU A 268 11.02 16.00 12.27
C GLU A 268 10.24 17.18 12.87
N LEU A 269 9.36 17.83 12.09
CA LEU A 269 8.49 18.88 12.61
C LEU A 269 7.57 18.36 13.75
N ALA A 270 7.04 17.15 13.62
CA ALA A 270 6.29 16.50 14.71
C ALA A 270 7.15 16.32 15.96
N ALA A 271 8.40 15.86 15.80
CA ALA A 271 9.33 15.70 16.93
C ALA A 271 9.69 17.03 17.60
N GLN A 272 9.83 18.14 16.84
CA GLN A 272 10.00 19.47 17.42
C GLN A 272 8.78 19.90 18.27
N LYS A 273 7.55 19.59 17.79
CA LYS A 273 6.34 19.89 18.57
C LYS A 273 6.23 19.01 19.81
N ASN A 274 6.71 17.78 19.74
CA ASN A 274 6.79 16.88 20.90
C ASN A 274 7.71 17.45 22.00
N ILE A 275 8.83 18.09 21.66
CA ILE A 275 9.67 18.78 22.67
C ILE A 275 8.85 19.81 23.45
N ARG A 276 8.02 20.61 22.74
CA ARG A 276 7.15 21.63 23.38
C ARG A 276 6.06 20.97 24.23
N GLN A 277 5.47 19.87 23.75
CA GLN A 277 4.44 19.11 24.48
C GLN A 277 4.99 18.58 25.80
N VAL A 278 6.16 17.93 25.80
CA VAL A 278 6.81 17.42 27.03
C VAL A 278 7.29 18.55 27.93
N THR A 279 7.83 19.64 27.37
CA THR A 279 8.22 20.82 28.14
C THR A 279 7.03 21.47 28.86
N GLY A 280 5.84 21.40 28.26
CA GLY A 280 4.59 21.88 28.83
C GLY A 280 4.20 21.23 30.17
N GLU A 281 4.76 20.05 30.48
CA GLU A 281 4.56 19.38 31.77
C GLU A 281 5.29 20.06 32.95
N LEU A 282 6.18 21.00 32.65
CA LEU A 282 6.84 21.86 33.66
C LEU A 282 6.00 23.09 34.03
N TYR A 283 4.95 23.39 33.28
CA TYR A 283 4.12 24.56 33.48
C TYR A 283 2.85 24.27 34.32
N PRO A 284 2.26 25.29 34.93
CA PRO A 284 1.02 25.11 35.66
C PRO A 284 -0.11 24.53 34.81
N GLU A 285 -1.01 23.79 35.47
CA GLU A 285 -2.27 23.30 34.91
C GLU A 285 -3.43 23.94 35.64
N VAL A 286 -4.43 24.43 34.89
CA VAL A 286 -5.65 25.04 35.42
C VAL A 286 -6.85 24.28 34.90
N SER A 287 -7.69 23.82 35.80
CA SER A 287 -8.95 23.14 35.47
C SER A 287 -10.11 23.69 36.30
N LEU A 288 -11.30 23.61 35.74
CA LEU A 288 -12.56 23.88 36.45
C LEU A 288 -13.22 22.52 36.71
N VAL A 289 -13.50 22.23 37.98
CA VAL A 289 -14.11 20.97 38.42
C VAL A 289 -15.46 21.28 39.01
N GLY A 290 -16.52 20.76 38.40
CA GLY A 290 -17.88 20.74 38.95
C GLY A 290 -18.20 19.35 39.47
N SER A 291 -18.73 19.26 40.70
CA SER A 291 -19.14 18.00 41.28
C SER A 291 -20.52 18.10 41.89
N LEU A 292 -21.36 17.13 41.57
CA LEU A 292 -22.65 16.89 42.23
C LEU A 292 -22.54 15.52 42.89
N SER A 293 -22.79 15.44 44.22
CA SER A 293 -22.78 14.16 44.91
C SER A 293 -23.95 14.03 45.89
N HIS A 294 -24.50 12.81 45.91
CA HIS A 294 -25.46 12.33 46.89
C HIS A 294 -24.80 11.25 47.72
N GLN A 295 -24.84 11.38 49.03
CA GLN A 295 -24.30 10.41 49.99
C GLN A 295 -25.37 10.04 51.03
N ASP A 296 -25.54 8.75 51.22
CA ASP A 296 -26.43 8.19 52.26
C ASP A 296 -25.63 7.30 53.20
N GLU A 297 -25.91 7.40 54.50
CA GLU A 297 -25.20 6.74 55.58
C GLU A 297 -23.65 6.82 55.53
N SER A 298 -23.13 7.94 55.02
CA SER A 298 -21.68 8.10 54.85
C SER A 298 -20.91 8.24 56.16
N SER A 299 -21.55 8.84 57.19
CA SER A 299 -20.95 9.17 58.50
C SER A 299 -21.72 8.55 59.67
N ASN A 300 -23.05 8.63 59.65
CA ASN A 300 -23.93 8.09 60.67
C ASN A 300 -25.13 7.39 60.03
N VAL A 301 -25.80 6.55 60.79
CA VAL A 301 -27.06 5.90 60.37
C VAL A 301 -28.12 7.00 60.09
N ASP A 302 -28.94 6.79 59.05
CA ASP A 302 -30.04 7.68 58.63
C ASP A 302 -29.60 9.12 58.29
N THR A 303 -28.35 9.33 57.87
CA THR A 303 -27.87 10.63 57.37
C THR A 303 -27.69 10.61 55.86
N ASN A 304 -28.34 11.59 55.20
CA ASN A 304 -28.09 11.87 53.79
C ASN A 304 -27.48 13.27 53.59
N SER A 305 -26.72 13.42 52.55
CA SER A 305 -26.08 14.70 52.18
C SER A 305 -26.03 14.87 50.68
N ASP A 306 -26.56 15.95 50.20
CA ASP A 306 -26.42 16.42 48.81
C ASP A 306 -25.42 17.57 48.79
N SER A 307 -24.45 17.46 47.90
CA SER A 307 -23.48 18.54 47.70
C SER A 307 -23.31 18.90 46.23
N ALA A 308 -23.17 20.18 45.97
CA ALA A 308 -22.82 20.74 44.67
C ALA A 308 -21.61 21.63 44.85
N SER A 309 -20.59 21.44 44.08
CA SER A 309 -19.38 22.25 44.14
C SER A 309 -18.88 22.63 42.72
N LEU A 310 -18.29 23.83 42.64
CA LEU A 310 -17.59 24.31 41.47
C LEU A 310 -16.26 24.91 41.92
N ILE A 311 -15.17 24.27 41.53
CA ILE A 311 -13.84 24.59 42.04
C ILE A 311 -12.91 24.88 40.85
N ALA A 312 -12.25 26.05 40.87
CA ALA A 312 -11.10 26.30 39.99
C ALA A 312 -9.86 25.76 40.69
N GLN A 313 -9.23 24.79 40.07
CA GLN A 313 -8.03 24.12 40.57
C GLN A 313 -6.81 24.52 39.75
N VAL A 314 -5.74 24.93 40.43
CA VAL A 314 -4.44 25.22 39.84
C VAL A 314 -3.43 24.21 40.42
N SER A 315 -2.76 23.47 39.55
CA SER A 315 -1.67 22.55 39.92
C SER A 315 -0.36 23.07 39.35
N ILE A 316 0.63 23.32 40.19
CA ILE A 316 1.95 23.83 39.80
C ILE A 316 2.98 22.78 40.17
N PRO A 317 3.57 22.07 39.17
CA PRO A 317 4.62 21.08 39.42
C PRO A 317 5.94 21.80 39.76
N ILE A 318 6.38 21.74 41.01
CA ILE A 318 7.64 22.37 41.46
C ILE A 318 8.85 21.46 41.21
N TYR A 319 8.72 20.19 41.53
CA TYR A 319 9.78 19.19 41.37
C TYR A 319 9.21 17.78 41.11
N GLN A 320 9.56 17.19 39.97
CA GLN A 320 9.10 15.86 39.55
C GLN A 320 10.24 14.85 39.50
N GLN A 321 11.12 14.85 40.49
CA GLN A 321 12.23 13.91 40.64
C GLN A 321 13.16 13.84 39.40
N GLY A 322 13.18 14.89 38.56
CA GLY A 322 13.99 14.97 37.34
C GLY A 322 13.44 14.22 36.12
N SER A 323 12.30 13.52 36.26
CA SER A 323 11.73 12.68 35.19
C SER A 323 11.35 13.51 33.96
N VAL A 324 10.65 14.63 34.12
CA VAL A 324 10.24 15.49 33.00
C VAL A 324 11.46 16.12 32.31
N SER A 325 12.46 16.58 33.08
CA SER A 325 13.70 17.10 32.54
C SER A 325 14.45 16.06 31.69
N SER A 326 14.42 14.79 32.11
CA SER A 326 14.99 13.67 31.34
C SER A 326 14.22 13.44 30.05
N ARG A 327 12.88 13.39 30.07
CA ARG A 327 12.04 13.25 28.87
C ARG A 327 12.19 14.43 27.90
N VAL A 328 12.40 15.63 28.38
CA VAL A 328 12.71 16.80 27.51
C VAL A 328 14.06 16.59 26.79
N ARG A 329 15.10 16.08 27.51
CA ARG A 329 16.38 15.76 26.88
C ARG A 329 16.22 14.63 25.85
N GLU A 330 15.48 13.58 26.17
CA GLU A 330 15.15 12.49 25.26
C GLU A 330 14.45 13.02 24.00
N ALA A 331 13.38 13.81 24.14
CA ALA A 331 12.66 14.40 23.01
C ALA A 331 13.55 15.25 22.11
N LYS A 332 14.53 16.00 22.70
CA LYS A 332 15.54 16.75 21.92
C LYS A 332 16.45 15.81 21.12
N GLN A 333 16.87 14.69 21.69
CA GLN A 333 17.70 13.71 20.97
C GLN A 333 16.93 13.03 19.84
N ILE A 334 15.64 12.72 20.06
CA ILE A 334 14.74 12.19 19.01
C ILE A 334 14.60 13.20 17.86
N SER A 335 14.41 14.50 18.17
CA SER A 335 14.34 15.54 17.11
C SER A 335 15.68 15.64 16.35
N SER A 336 16.81 15.55 17.04
CA SER A 336 18.14 15.53 16.40
C SER A 336 18.29 14.29 15.50
N GLN A 337 17.87 13.11 15.96
CA GLN A 337 17.86 11.88 15.16
C GLN A 337 17.01 12.05 13.90
N ARG A 338 15.78 12.61 14.02
CA ARG A 338 14.90 12.84 12.86
C ARG A 338 15.51 13.79 11.84
N ARG A 339 16.23 14.81 12.30
CA ARG A 339 16.97 15.73 11.41
C ARG A 339 18.05 15.01 10.61
N ILE A 340 18.79 14.11 11.23
CA ILE A 340 19.81 13.30 10.54
C ILE A 340 19.14 12.35 9.52
N GLN A 341 17.97 11.80 9.86
CA GLN A 341 17.21 10.96 8.95
C GLN A 341 16.73 11.71 7.69
N ILE A 342 16.48 13.02 7.75
CA ILE A 342 16.19 13.82 6.54
C ILE A 342 17.40 13.78 5.58
N GLU A 343 18.61 13.95 6.10
CA GLU A 343 19.81 13.89 5.25
C GLU A 343 20.06 12.49 4.67
N GLU A 344 19.74 11.46 5.44
CA GLU A 344 19.76 10.07 4.95
C GLU A 344 18.78 9.88 3.78
N GLN A 345 17.52 10.33 3.93
CA GLN A 345 16.51 10.20 2.86
C GLN A 345 16.87 11.04 1.63
N ARG A 346 17.44 12.22 1.79
CA ARG A 346 17.92 13.03 0.66
C ARG A 346 18.99 12.32 -0.15
N ARG A 347 20.02 11.77 0.52
CA ARG A 347 21.09 11.01 -0.14
C ARG A 347 20.55 9.74 -0.83
N ARG A 348 19.58 9.09 -0.21
CA ARG A 348 18.92 7.94 -0.82
C ARG A 348 18.11 8.33 -2.05
N ALA A 349 17.34 9.42 -1.99
CA ALA A 349 16.59 9.93 -3.14
C ALA A 349 17.52 10.34 -4.29
N GLU A 350 18.65 10.99 -4.01
CA GLU A 350 19.69 11.31 -4.98
C GLU A 350 20.24 10.05 -5.65
N GLN A 351 20.63 9.05 -4.86
CA GLN A 351 21.16 7.78 -5.38
C GLN A 351 20.15 7.06 -6.26
N ILE A 352 18.87 6.98 -5.84
CA ILE A 352 17.81 6.34 -6.62
C ILE A 352 17.56 7.11 -7.92
N ALA A 353 17.56 8.44 -7.87
CA ALA A 353 17.36 9.31 -9.03
C ALA A 353 18.47 9.12 -10.09
N VAL A 354 19.72 9.10 -9.67
CA VAL A 354 20.87 8.84 -10.55
C VAL A 354 20.77 7.43 -11.14
N SER A 355 20.51 6.42 -10.33
CA SER A 355 20.42 5.03 -10.79
C SER A 355 19.27 4.83 -11.80
N ALA A 356 18.10 5.45 -11.56
CA ALA A 356 16.96 5.35 -12.46
C ALA A 356 17.23 6.05 -13.81
N TRP A 357 17.89 7.21 -13.77
CA TRP A 357 18.29 7.93 -14.97
C TRP A 357 19.29 7.13 -15.82
N GLU A 358 20.35 6.62 -15.20
CA GLU A 358 21.35 5.81 -15.89
C GLU A 358 20.78 4.52 -16.46
N ALA A 359 19.82 3.90 -15.76
CA ALA A 359 19.10 2.74 -16.28
C ALA A 359 18.32 3.09 -17.56
N LEU A 360 17.63 4.24 -17.59
CA LEU A 360 16.89 4.70 -18.76
C LEU A 360 17.81 4.97 -19.95
N VAL A 361 18.89 5.72 -19.74
CA VAL A 361 19.87 6.04 -20.80
C VAL A 361 20.54 4.78 -21.34
N THR A 362 20.87 3.85 -20.45
CA THR A 362 21.47 2.55 -20.80
C THR A 362 20.51 1.73 -21.64
N ALA A 363 19.25 1.58 -21.20
CA ALA A 363 18.24 0.82 -21.96
C ALA A 363 18.01 1.39 -23.36
N GLN A 364 17.92 2.71 -23.50
CA GLN A 364 17.81 3.37 -24.80
C GLN A 364 19.01 3.13 -25.71
N ALA A 365 20.21 3.12 -25.15
CA ALA A 365 21.43 2.80 -25.92
C ALA A 365 21.45 1.31 -26.34
N GLN A 366 21.03 0.41 -25.45
CA GLN A 366 20.94 -1.02 -25.75
C GLN A 366 19.91 -1.34 -26.83
N ILE A 367 18.73 -0.68 -26.82
CA ILE A 367 17.73 -0.85 -27.90
C ILE A 367 18.35 -0.54 -29.26
N ARG A 368 18.99 0.63 -29.42
CA ARG A 368 19.63 0.99 -30.71
C ARG A 368 20.69 -0.03 -31.13
N SER A 369 21.46 -0.57 -30.19
CA SER A 369 22.48 -1.59 -30.46
C SER A 369 21.86 -2.93 -30.87
N PHE A 370 20.80 -3.37 -30.16
CA PHE A 370 20.13 -4.62 -30.46
C PHE A 370 19.30 -4.55 -31.75
N GLU A 371 18.71 -3.41 -32.09
CA GLU A 371 18.07 -3.19 -33.40
C GLU A 371 19.07 -3.40 -34.56
N SER A 372 20.28 -2.84 -34.41
CA SER A 372 21.35 -3.08 -35.37
C SER A 372 21.84 -4.53 -35.41
N ALA A 373 21.90 -5.19 -34.23
CA ALA A 373 22.29 -6.59 -34.14
C ALA A 373 21.24 -7.50 -34.80
N VAL A 374 19.94 -7.25 -34.58
CA VAL A 374 18.87 -8.03 -35.26
C VAL A 374 18.94 -7.84 -36.75
N ALA A 375 19.06 -6.61 -37.27
CA ALA A 375 19.16 -6.36 -38.71
C ALA A 375 20.39 -7.04 -39.33
N SER A 376 21.55 -7.05 -38.64
CA SER A 376 22.77 -7.71 -39.10
C SER A 376 22.65 -9.25 -39.07
N ALA A 377 22.02 -9.81 -38.04
CA ALA A 377 21.80 -11.24 -37.89
C ALA A 377 20.80 -11.74 -38.95
N GLU A 378 19.79 -11.00 -39.32
CA GLU A 378 18.85 -11.32 -40.39
C GLU A 378 19.58 -11.40 -41.76
N ILE A 379 20.44 -10.43 -42.06
CA ILE A 379 21.23 -10.43 -43.29
C ILE A 379 22.22 -11.60 -43.28
N ALA A 380 22.88 -11.86 -42.15
CA ALA A 380 23.83 -12.96 -42.02
C ALA A 380 23.16 -14.33 -42.21
N LEU A 381 21.98 -14.54 -41.60
CA LEU A 381 21.22 -15.77 -41.75
C LEU A 381 20.81 -16.00 -43.20
N GLU A 382 20.30 -14.97 -43.87
CA GLU A 382 19.94 -15.08 -45.29
C GLU A 382 21.15 -15.39 -46.14
N GLY A 383 22.31 -14.77 -45.90
CA GLY A 383 23.56 -15.07 -46.60
C GLY A 383 24.02 -16.52 -46.39
N VAL A 384 24.00 -17.00 -45.15
CA VAL A 384 24.38 -18.38 -44.81
C VAL A 384 23.42 -19.40 -45.46
N ARG A 385 22.12 -19.11 -45.55
CA ARG A 385 21.15 -19.97 -46.25
C ARG A 385 21.46 -20.08 -47.74
N GLN A 386 21.75 -18.96 -48.42
CA GLN A 386 22.10 -18.93 -49.82
C GLN A 386 23.45 -19.65 -50.09
N GLU A 387 24.46 -19.44 -49.23
CA GLU A 387 25.73 -20.12 -49.32
C GLU A 387 25.61 -21.66 -49.09
N ASN A 388 24.69 -22.09 -48.22
CA ASN A 388 24.40 -23.51 -47.99
C ASN A 388 23.72 -24.16 -49.22
N GLU A 389 22.83 -23.48 -49.92
CA GLU A 389 22.18 -23.97 -51.13
C GLU A 389 23.21 -24.31 -52.25
N VAL A 390 24.31 -23.56 -52.32
CA VAL A 390 25.41 -23.84 -53.27
C VAL A 390 26.52 -24.72 -52.69
N GLY A 391 26.32 -25.24 -51.46
CA GLY A 391 27.26 -26.17 -50.80
C GLY A 391 28.49 -25.51 -50.18
N ALA A 392 28.53 -24.17 -50.08
CA ALA A 392 29.66 -23.43 -49.50
C ALA A 392 29.62 -23.34 -47.95
N ARG A 393 28.49 -23.66 -47.33
CA ARG A 393 28.28 -23.64 -45.88
C ARG A 393 27.62 -24.93 -45.39
N THR A 394 27.80 -25.24 -44.12
CA THR A 394 27.21 -26.43 -43.48
C THR A 394 25.82 -26.12 -42.90
N ILE A 395 25.06 -27.16 -42.60
CA ILE A 395 23.78 -27.03 -41.87
C ILE A 395 24.02 -26.43 -40.48
N LEU A 396 25.14 -26.75 -39.84
CA LEU A 396 25.50 -26.17 -38.53
C LEU A 396 25.62 -24.65 -38.58
N ASP A 397 26.18 -24.07 -39.67
CA ASP A 397 26.29 -22.62 -39.83
C ASP A 397 24.89 -21.96 -39.88
N ILE A 398 23.89 -22.61 -40.51
CA ILE A 398 22.50 -22.12 -40.51
C ILE A 398 21.91 -22.16 -39.10
N LEU A 399 22.08 -23.30 -38.39
CA LEU A 399 21.55 -23.46 -37.03
C LEU A 399 22.17 -22.45 -36.05
N ASP A 400 23.46 -22.13 -36.23
CA ASP A 400 24.14 -21.12 -35.41
C ASP A 400 23.65 -19.69 -35.74
N ALA A 401 23.42 -19.37 -37.01
CA ALA A 401 22.89 -18.09 -37.45
C ALA A 401 21.43 -17.88 -36.97
N GLU A 402 20.58 -18.92 -36.98
CA GLU A 402 19.24 -18.90 -36.40
C GLU A 402 19.26 -18.61 -34.89
N GLN A 403 20.18 -19.28 -34.16
CA GLN A 403 20.33 -19.07 -32.73
C GLN A 403 20.79 -17.63 -32.40
N GLU A 404 21.71 -17.05 -33.21
CA GLU A 404 22.20 -15.70 -33.04
C GLU A 404 21.09 -14.68 -33.29
N LEU A 405 20.26 -14.86 -34.31
CA LEU A 405 19.10 -14.03 -34.58
C LEU A 405 18.09 -14.08 -33.42
N LEU A 406 17.77 -15.31 -32.94
CA LEU A 406 16.87 -15.46 -31.79
C LEU A 406 17.41 -14.74 -30.56
N ASN A 407 18.69 -14.87 -30.24
CA ASN A 407 19.33 -14.23 -29.10
C ASN A 407 19.28 -12.70 -29.21
N ALA A 408 19.51 -12.15 -30.40
CA ALA A 408 19.41 -10.72 -30.66
C ALA A 408 17.96 -10.19 -30.47
N GLN A 409 16.97 -10.93 -30.99
CA GLN A 409 15.55 -10.58 -30.85
C GLN A 409 15.09 -10.64 -29.40
N VAL A 410 15.44 -11.69 -28.66
CA VAL A 410 15.11 -11.81 -27.22
C VAL A 410 15.77 -10.69 -26.41
N SER A 411 17.02 -10.32 -26.74
CA SER A 411 17.73 -9.22 -26.10
C SER A 411 17.07 -7.86 -26.38
N LEU A 412 16.59 -7.64 -27.61
CA LEU A 412 15.86 -6.44 -27.99
C LEU A 412 14.55 -6.30 -27.18
N VAL A 413 13.76 -7.37 -27.09
CA VAL A 413 12.52 -7.36 -26.30
C VAL A 413 12.83 -7.09 -24.82
N GLY A 414 13.91 -7.65 -24.29
CA GLY A 414 14.40 -7.38 -22.95
C GLY A 414 14.72 -5.90 -22.72
N ALA A 415 15.50 -5.30 -23.63
CA ALA A 415 15.88 -3.88 -23.55
C ALA A 415 14.67 -2.94 -23.69
N GLN A 416 13.69 -3.25 -24.54
CA GLN A 416 12.44 -2.49 -24.66
C GLN A 416 11.62 -2.52 -23.37
N ARG A 417 11.55 -3.69 -22.72
CA ARG A 417 10.91 -3.80 -21.39
C ARG A 417 11.66 -2.96 -20.36
N ASP A 418 12.99 -3.00 -20.36
CA ASP A 418 13.83 -2.28 -19.41
C ASP A 418 13.72 -0.75 -19.58
N GLU A 419 13.60 -0.25 -20.80
CA GLU A 419 13.36 1.16 -21.07
C GLU A 419 12.03 1.66 -20.44
N VAL A 420 10.94 0.92 -20.64
CA VAL A 420 9.64 1.29 -20.08
C VAL A 420 9.72 1.31 -18.54
N VAL A 421 10.27 0.26 -17.93
CA VAL A 421 10.40 0.16 -16.47
C VAL A 421 11.28 1.30 -15.93
N ALA A 422 12.42 1.58 -16.56
CA ALA A 422 13.30 2.67 -16.17
C ALA A 422 12.61 4.04 -16.27
N GLY A 423 11.77 4.27 -17.28
CA GLY A 423 10.94 5.47 -17.37
C GLY A 423 10.00 5.66 -16.18
N TYR A 424 9.32 4.59 -15.76
CA TYR A 424 8.48 4.61 -14.56
C TYR A 424 9.31 4.74 -13.26
N GLN A 425 10.52 4.16 -13.21
CA GLN A 425 11.45 4.35 -12.09
C GLN A 425 11.89 5.81 -11.96
N VAL A 426 12.17 6.50 -13.06
CA VAL A 426 12.48 7.93 -13.04
C VAL A 426 11.30 8.75 -12.50
N LEU A 427 10.06 8.48 -12.96
CA LEU A 427 8.86 9.15 -12.41
C LEU A 427 8.67 8.88 -10.91
N SER A 428 8.94 7.66 -10.45
CA SER A 428 8.90 7.31 -9.03
C SER A 428 9.98 8.05 -8.25
N ALA A 429 11.22 8.09 -8.75
CA ALA A 429 12.33 8.77 -8.10
C ALA A 429 12.06 10.27 -7.88
N VAL A 430 11.47 10.95 -8.88
CA VAL A 430 11.10 12.37 -8.79
C VAL A 430 9.79 12.62 -8.03
N GLY A 431 9.15 11.60 -7.48
CA GLY A 431 7.91 11.76 -6.72
C GLY A 431 6.66 12.03 -7.56
N ARG A 432 6.69 11.79 -8.89
CA ARG A 432 5.61 12.13 -9.82
C ARG A 432 4.81 10.92 -10.32
N LEU A 433 5.16 9.71 -9.90
CA LEU A 433 4.40 8.51 -10.25
C LEU A 433 3.13 8.40 -9.38
N ASN A 434 2.11 9.15 -9.71
CA ASN A 434 0.80 9.14 -9.06
C ASN A 434 -0.34 9.26 -10.08
N ALA A 435 -1.56 8.89 -9.68
CA ALA A 435 -2.71 8.85 -10.56
C ALA A 435 -3.02 10.20 -11.24
N SER A 436 -2.84 11.32 -10.52
CA SER A 436 -3.11 12.67 -11.05
C SER A 436 -2.09 13.08 -12.12
N PHE A 437 -0.79 12.85 -11.88
CA PHE A 437 0.27 13.27 -12.81
C PHE A 437 0.31 12.40 -14.06
N THR A 438 0.07 11.09 -13.90
CA THR A 438 0.03 10.13 -15.01
C THR A 438 -1.28 10.21 -15.80
N GLY A 439 -2.27 10.99 -15.33
CA GLY A 439 -3.55 11.19 -16.01
C GLY A 439 -4.38 9.92 -16.10
N LEU A 440 -4.33 9.05 -15.08
CA LEU A 440 -5.12 7.82 -15.06
C LEU A 440 -6.62 8.14 -14.98
N PRO A 441 -7.48 7.43 -15.73
CA PRO A 441 -8.93 7.63 -15.72
C PRO A 441 -9.58 7.02 -14.46
N VAL A 442 -9.20 7.52 -13.28
CA VAL A 442 -9.67 7.04 -11.97
C VAL A 442 -10.10 8.20 -11.09
N GLU A 443 -11.00 7.95 -10.15
CA GLU A 443 -11.30 8.89 -9.08
C GLU A 443 -10.13 8.96 -8.10
N VAL A 444 -9.49 10.13 -8.04
CA VAL A 444 -8.34 10.34 -7.15
C VAL A 444 -8.83 10.42 -5.71
N TYR A 445 -8.23 9.63 -4.83
CA TYR A 445 -8.56 9.61 -3.41
C TYR A 445 -8.30 10.97 -2.73
N ASP A 446 -9.38 11.61 -2.20
CA ASP A 446 -9.27 12.87 -1.47
C ASP A 446 -8.78 12.62 -0.03
N VAL A 447 -7.49 12.82 0.20
CA VAL A 447 -6.84 12.70 1.52
C VAL A 447 -7.34 13.71 2.55
N GLU A 448 -7.98 14.82 2.10
CA GLU A 448 -8.48 15.87 2.98
C GLU A 448 -9.94 15.64 3.42
N ALA A 449 -10.75 14.96 2.60
CA ALA A 449 -12.17 14.74 2.89
C ALA A 449 -12.37 14.01 4.21
N ASP A 450 -11.65 12.89 4.39
CA ASP A 450 -11.70 12.09 5.61
C ASP A 450 -11.18 12.88 6.83
N TYR A 451 -10.03 13.54 6.70
CA TYR A 451 -9.47 14.38 7.77
C TYR A 451 -10.47 15.48 8.23
N ARG A 452 -11.10 16.18 7.29
CA ARG A 452 -12.09 17.22 7.61
C ARG A 452 -13.31 16.66 8.33
N SER A 453 -13.73 15.43 8.01
CA SER A 453 -14.88 14.77 8.62
C SER A 453 -14.65 14.40 10.10
N VAL A 454 -13.40 14.07 10.47
CA VAL A 454 -13.06 13.58 11.82
C VAL A 454 -12.46 14.64 12.73
N ARG A 455 -11.76 15.64 12.21
CA ARG A 455 -10.98 16.63 12.98
C ARG A 455 -11.75 17.26 14.16
N ASN A 456 -12.99 17.62 13.95
CA ASN A 456 -13.84 18.30 14.96
C ASN A 456 -14.91 17.38 15.56
N LYS A 457 -14.88 16.08 15.28
CA LYS A 457 -15.86 15.12 15.78
C LYS A 457 -15.76 14.97 17.31
N TRP A 458 -16.88 15.08 18.02
CA TRP A 458 -16.91 15.02 19.47
C TRP A 458 -17.21 13.62 19.99
N PHE A 459 -18.15 12.91 19.35
CA PHE A 459 -18.62 11.58 19.73
C PHE A 459 -19.16 10.82 18.51
N GLY A 460 -19.39 9.52 18.69
CA GLY A 460 -19.85 8.60 17.66
C GLY A 460 -18.79 7.56 17.33
N LEU A 461 -19.26 6.34 17.07
CA LEU A 461 -18.40 5.16 16.82
C LEU A 461 -18.29 4.81 15.32
N SER A 462 -19.02 5.51 14.47
CA SER A 462 -18.95 5.28 13.02
C SER A 462 -17.61 5.74 12.45
N ALA A 463 -16.92 4.85 11.75
CA ALA A 463 -15.70 5.13 11.01
C ALA A 463 -16.00 5.20 9.51
N PRO A 464 -15.60 6.27 8.80
CA PRO A 464 -15.76 6.33 7.35
C PRO A 464 -15.02 5.20 6.65
N GLY A 465 -15.66 4.56 5.64
CA GLY A 465 -15.00 3.56 4.80
C GLY A 465 -14.75 2.19 5.46
N THR A 466 -15.54 1.81 6.47
CA THR A 466 -15.51 0.47 7.09
C THR A 466 -16.65 -0.44 6.59
N GLU A 467 -17.29 -0.10 5.48
CA GLU A 467 -18.31 -0.94 4.83
C GLU A 467 -17.69 -1.96 3.86
#